data_651dca083ee77491133cb6eb8e4051ce
#
_entry.id   651dca083ee77491133cb6eb8e4051ce
#
_cell.length_a   1.000
_cell.length_b   1.000
_cell.length_c   1.000
_cell.angle_alpha   90.00
_cell.angle_beta   90.00
_cell.angle_gamma   90.00
#
_symmetry.space_group_name_H-M   'P 1'
#
loop_
_entity.id
_entity.type
_entity.pdbx_description
1 polymer ?
#
loop_
_entity_poly.entity_id
_entity_poly.type
_entity_poly.pdbx_seq_one_letter_code
_entity_poly.pdbx_strand_id
1 'polypeptide(L)'
;MLAELPDLWDVNVAGALGNDSRSARFSGEGFQEANVAFVKSLTTKPVVSVGRFTSPDRMVSQIRRGVQDFIGAARPSIADPFLPAKIREGREDEIRECIGCNICRAANNEGVPLRCTQNPTMGEEWRRGWHPERIAAYPKREKALVIGGGPAGLEAALTLGRRGLEVALAEAGDGFGGRLLREATLPGLATWMRVRDWRLHMIGKLPNVQLFPASPMGAADVAEFGADHVLLATGSHWRRDGVGVTAIRPEEFPAALTPDDVFAGARVTGPVVVYDDEHYFMAGALAERLAAQGHEVHYVTTAAVA
;
A
#
# COMPACT_ATOMS: atom_id res chain seq x y z
N MET A 1 -11.56 37.05 -17.43
CA MET A 1 -11.75 38.17 -16.47
C MET A 1 -11.49 37.70 -15.01
N LEU A 2 -11.99 36.57 -14.55
CA LEU A 2 -11.71 36.10 -13.17
C LEU A 2 -10.31 35.46 -13.01
N ALA A 3 -9.70 35.03 -14.09
CA ALA A 3 -8.46 34.24 -14.09
C ALA A 3 -7.25 34.95 -13.46
N GLU A 4 -7.24 36.30 -13.49
CA GLU A 4 -6.14 37.10 -12.96
C GLU A 4 -6.43 37.72 -11.56
N LEU A 5 -7.60 37.44 -10.97
CA LEU A 5 -7.96 37.99 -9.66
C LEU A 5 -7.28 37.30 -8.48
N PRO A 6 -7.20 35.95 -8.41
CA PRO A 6 -6.48 35.28 -7.33
C PRO A 6 -4.97 35.42 -7.47
N ASP A 7 -4.26 35.35 -6.36
CA ASP A 7 -2.78 35.29 -6.37
C ASP A 7 -2.24 33.93 -6.74
N LEU A 8 -3.03 32.87 -6.51
CA LEU A 8 -2.71 31.48 -6.83
C LEU A 8 -3.98 30.70 -7.10
N TRP A 9 -3.93 29.82 -8.10
CA TRP A 9 -4.99 28.87 -8.40
C TRP A 9 -4.68 27.48 -7.83
N ASP A 10 -5.53 26.98 -6.95
CA ASP A 10 -5.57 25.55 -6.59
C ASP A 10 -6.61 24.87 -7.49
N VAL A 11 -6.12 24.13 -8.48
CA VAL A 11 -6.96 23.47 -9.49
C VAL A 11 -7.20 22.04 -9.11
N ASN A 12 -8.42 21.72 -8.73
CA ASN A 12 -8.82 20.38 -8.38
C ASN A 12 -10.13 20.00 -9.09
N VAL A 13 -10.09 18.92 -9.86
CA VAL A 13 -11.25 18.42 -10.58
C VAL A 13 -11.85 17.26 -9.82
N ALA A 14 -12.87 17.55 -9.04
CA ALA A 14 -13.63 16.55 -8.31
C ALA A 14 -14.71 15.92 -9.19
N GLY A 15 -15.05 14.67 -8.95
CA GLY A 15 -16.26 14.04 -9.50
C GLY A 15 -17.53 14.66 -8.89
N ALA A 16 -18.70 14.19 -9.34
CA ALA A 16 -20.01 14.67 -8.91
C ALA A 16 -20.23 14.67 -7.38
N LEU A 17 -19.49 13.85 -6.65
CA LEU A 17 -19.52 13.77 -5.18
C LEU A 17 -18.37 14.53 -4.50
N GLY A 18 -17.67 15.41 -5.22
CA GLY A 18 -16.54 16.14 -4.66
C GLY A 18 -15.31 15.27 -4.32
N ASN A 19 -15.23 14.05 -4.81
CA ASN A 19 -14.17 13.12 -4.50
C ASN A 19 -13.18 12.98 -5.67
N ASP A 20 -11.98 13.54 -5.50
CA ASP A 20 -10.84 13.41 -6.41
C ASP A 20 -9.84 12.31 -6.01
N SER A 21 -10.08 11.64 -4.90
CA SER A 21 -9.16 10.65 -4.31
C SER A 21 -9.23 9.31 -5.03
N ARG A 22 -8.87 9.28 -6.30
CA ARG A 22 -8.84 8.06 -7.10
C ARG A 22 -7.74 7.11 -6.66
N SER A 23 -8.02 5.80 -6.71
CA SER A 23 -7.03 4.76 -6.42
C SER A 23 -6.07 4.55 -7.61
N ALA A 24 -4.92 3.91 -7.33
CA ALA A 24 -3.97 3.53 -8.37
C ALA A 24 -4.57 2.55 -9.38
N ARG A 25 -5.54 1.73 -8.93
CA ARG A 25 -6.25 0.75 -9.76
C ARG A 25 -6.99 1.40 -10.93
N PHE A 26 -7.57 2.59 -10.73
CA PHE A 26 -8.46 3.22 -11.71
C PHE A 26 -7.88 4.48 -12.35
N SER A 27 -6.76 5.00 -11.86
CA SER A 27 -6.20 6.24 -12.38
C SER A 27 -4.69 6.29 -12.27
N GLY A 28 -4.04 6.66 -13.37
CA GLY A 28 -2.61 6.96 -13.39
C GLY A 28 -2.24 8.26 -12.68
N GLU A 29 -0.95 8.51 -12.50
CA GLU A 29 -0.44 9.78 -12.02
C GLU A 29 -0.69 10.89 -13.04
N GLY A 30 -1.10 12.07 -12.57
CA GLY A 30 -1.40 13.21 -13.42
C GLY A 30 -2.75 13.12 -14.13
N PHE A 31 -3.70 12.33 -13.64
CA PHE A 31 -5.00 12.13 -14.29
C PHE A 31 -5.81 13.42 -14.49
N GLN A 32 -5.45 14.52 -13.83
CA GLN A 32 -6.09 15.84 -13.99
C GLN A 32 -5.35 16.75 -14.99
N GLU A 33 -4.25 16.28 -15.58
CA GLU A 33 -3.33 17.09 -16.39
C GLU A 33 -4.02 17.95 -17.46
N ALA A 34 -4.95 17.38 -18.21
CA ALA A 34 -5.65 18.12 -19.27
C ALA A 34 -6.44 19.33 -18.73
N ASN A 35 -7.13 19.15 -17.61
CA ASN A 35 -7.89 20.23 -16.98
C ASN A 35 -6.98 21.30 -16.36
N VAL A 36 -5.88 20.87 -15.75
CA VAL A 36 -4.89 21.76 -15.13
C VAL A 36 -4.20 22.62 -16.19
N ALA A 37 -3.74 22.00 -17.29
CA ALA A 37 -3.14 22.69 -18.43
C ALA A 37 -4.11 23.71 -19.07
N PHE A 38 -5.40 23.36 -19.16
CA PHE A 38 -6.42 24.28 -19.63
C PHE A 38 -6.51 25.51 -18.72
N VAL A 39 -6.63 25.33 -17.39
CA VAL A 39 -6.68 26.46 -16.46
C VAL A 39 -5.39 27.28 -16.53
N LYS A 40 -4.22 26.64 -16.59
CA LYS A 40 -2.92 27.31 -16.72
C LYS A 40 -2.83 28.19 -17.96
N SER A 41 -3.46 27.78 -19.06
CA SER A 41 -3.49 28.57 -20.30
C SER A 41 -4.31 29.86 -20.21
N LEU A 42 -5.16 29.99 -19.18
CA LEU A 42 -6.05 31.15 -18.98
C LEU A 42 -5.50 32.20 -18.03
N THR A 43 -4.38 31.93 -17.34
CA THR A 43 -3.86 32.80 -16.29
C THR A 43 -2.33 32.88 -16.31
N THR A 44 -1.79 34.06 -15.96
CA THR A 44 -0.37 34.28 -15.68
C THR A 44 -0.02 33.92 -14.23
N LYS A 45 -1.02 33.73 -13.39
CA LYS A 45 -0.84 33.41 -11.97
C LYS A 45 -0.30 31.98 -11.76
N PRO A 46 0.37 31.73 -10.63
CA PRO A 46 0.80 30.38 -10.28
C PRO A 46 -0.38 29.42 -10.17
N VAL A 47 -0.17 28.21 -10.63
CA VAL A 47 -1.13 27.10 -10.55
C VAL A 47 -0.54 25.94 -9.77
N VAL A 48 -1.28 25.46 -8.78
CA VAL A 48 -1.01 24.21 -8.07
C VAL A 48 -2.14 23.23 -8.33
N SER A 49 -1.81 21.98 -8.47
CA SER A 49 -2.82 20.90 -8.55
C SER A 49 -2.29 19.60 -7.96
N VAL A 50 -3.24 18.75 -7.60
CA VAL A 50 -3.00 17.35 -7.25
C VAL A 50 -3.25 16.46 -8.45
N GLY A 51 -2.78 15.22 -8.42
CA GLY A 51 -2.97 14.27 -9.52
C GLY A 51 -2.45 12.89 -9.16
N ARG A 52 -2.46 12.53 -7.87
CA ARG A 52 -1.90 11.28 -7.35
C ARG A 52 -0.40 11.14 -7.67
N PHE A 53 0.33 12.24 -7.73
CA PHE A 53 1.78 12.23 -7.98
C PHE A 53 2.51 11.49 -6.86
N THR A 54 3.22 10.43 -7.20
CA THR A 54 4.01 9.63 -6.25
C THR A 54 5.49 9.59 -6.64
N SER A 55 5.77 9.73 -7.93
CA SER A 55 7.11 9.72 -8.51
C SER A 55 7.65 11.15 -8.69
N PRO A 56 8.88 11.45 -8.21
CA PRO A 56 9.55 12.72 -8.47
C PRO A 56 9.68 13.05 -9.96
N ASP A 57 9.99 12.07 -10.81
CA ASP A 57 10.11 12.26 -12.25
C ASP A 57 8.81 12.78 -12.87
N ARG A 58 7.68 12.23 -12.44
CA ARG A 58 6.38 12.69 -12.92
C ARG A 58 6.07 14.11 -12.45
N MET A 59 6.42 14.45 -11.21
CA MET A 59 6.29 15.80 -10.65
C MET A 59 7.14 16.81 -11.45
N VAL A 60 8.40 16.50 -11.67
CA VAL A 60 9.32 17.34 -12.45
C VAL A 60 8.83 17.53 -13.88
N SER A 61 8.33 16.46 -14.52
CA SER A 61 7.76 16.54 -15.86
C SER A 61 6.59 17.51 -15.96
N GLN A 62 5.70 17.55 -14.96
CA GLN A 62 4.58 18.52 -14.93
C GLN A 62 5.05 19.97 -14.93
N ILE A 63 6.04 20.27 -14.07
CA ILE A 63 6.60 21.61 -13.93
C ILE A 63 7.36 22.02 -15.22
N ARG A 64 8.25 21.15 -15.72
CA ARG A 64 9.06 21.45 -16.92
C ARG A 64 8.23 21.67 -18.18
N ARG A 65 7.10 21.00 -18.30
CA ARG A 65 6.17 21.18 -19.42
C ARG A 65 5.23 22.38 -19.25
N GLY A 66 5.31 23.08 -18.10
CA GLY A 66 4.47 24.24 -17.83
C GLY A 66 2.99 23.89 -17.63
N VAL A 67 2.68 22.65 -17.25
CA VAL A 67 1.31 22.22 -16.93
C VAL A 67 0.81 22.92 -15.67
N GLN A 68 1.69 23.05 -14.69
CA GLN A 68 1.46 23.72 -13.41
C GLN A 68 2.78 24.23 -12.83
N ASP A 69 2.71 25.11 -11.84
CA ASP A 69 3.89 25.73 -11.21
C ASP A 69 4.27 25.03 -9.90
N PHE A 70 3.32 24.41 -9.22
CA PHE A 70 3.53 23.69 -7.96
C PHE A 70 2.80 22.36 -7.97
N ILE A 71 3.36 21.39 -7.25
CA ILE A 71 2.78 20.04 -7.08
C ILE A 71 2.07 19.94 -5.72
N GLY A 72 0.79 19.64 -5.74
CA GLY A 72 0.01 19.25 -4.56
C GLY A 72 0.16 17.74 -4.29
N ALA A 73 0.49 17.35 -3.06
CA ALA A 73 0.85 15.98 -2.73
C ALA A 73 0.31 15.54 -1.34
N ALA A 74 -1.00 15.34 -1.17
CA ALA A 74 -1.57 14.90 0.10
C ALA A 74 -1.17 13.46 0.45
N ARG A 75 -1.65 12.46 -0.31
CA ARG A 75 -1.36 11.04 -0.04
C ARG A 75 0.12 10.66 -0.13
N PRO A 76 0.90 11.19 -1.07
CA PRO A 76 2.35 10.99 -1.06
C PRO A 76 3.02 11.48 0.21
N SER A 77 2.60 12.64 0.76
CA SER A 77 3.12 13.17 2.03
C SER A 77 2.66 12.35 3.25
N ILE A 78 1.53 11.66 3.18
CA ILE A 78 1.12 10.67 4.19
C ILE A 78 2.04 9.44 4.15
N ALA A 79 2.37 8.96 2.96
CA ALA A 79 3.24 7.81 2.78
C ALA A 79 4.69 8.14 3.15
N ASP A 80 5.18 9.30 2.74
CA ASP A 80 6.51 9.82 3.08
C ASP A 80 6.45 11.32 3.43
N PRO A 81 6.39 11.68 4.71
CA PRO A 81 6.38 13.09 5.14
C PRO A 81 7.63 13.88 4.74
N PHE A 82 8.73 13.19 4.44
CA PHE A 82 10.02 13.79 4.07
C PHE A 82 10.31 13.77 2.56
N LEU A 83 9.30 13.44 1.74
CA LEU A 83 9.42 13.39 0.28
C LEU A 83 10.10 14.66 -0.30
N PRO A 84 9.71 15.91 0.04
CA PRO A 84 10.37 17.07 -0.49
C PRO A 84 11.84 17.21 -0.04
N ALA A 85 12.15 16.82 1.19
CA ALA A 85 13.51 16.84 1.71
C ALA A 85 14.38 15.80 0.98
N LYS A 86 13.88 14.59 0.77
CA LYS A 86 14.58 13.52 0.04
C LYS A 86 14.87 13.91 -1.40
N ILE A 87 13.92 14.53 -2.11
CA ILE A 87 14.15 15.07 -3.46
C ILE A 87 15.28 16.11 -3.44
N ARG A 88 15.24 17.08 -2.52
CA ARG A 88 16.26 18.13 -2.41
C ARG A 88 17.64 17.58 -2.09
N GLU A 89 17.71 16.49 -1.35
CA GLU A 89 18.93 15.84 -0.87
C GLU A 89 19.47 14.76 -1.83
N GLY A 90 18.78 14.49 -2.95
CA GLY A 90 19.17 13.44 -3.91
C GLY A 90 19.01 12.02 -3.37
N ARG A 91 18.03 11.82 -2.49
CA ARG A 91 17.70 10.51 -1.87
C ARG A 91 16.36 9.98 -2.38
N GLU A 92 16.10 10.09 -3.67
CA GLU A 92 14.84 9.69 -4.29
C GLU A 92 14.58 8.19 -4.13
N ASP A 93 15.63 7.37 -4.11
CA ASP A 93 15.58 5.93 -3.88
C ASP A 93 15.07 5.55 -2.48
N GLU A 94 15.12 6.48 -1.53
CA GLU A 94 14.59 6.32 -0.17
C GLU A 94 13.13 6.76 -0.02
N ILE A 95 12.53 7.32 -1.04
CA ILE A 95 11.14 7.77 -0.98
C ILE A 95 10.21 6.56 -0.87
N ARG A 96 9.40 6.55 0.19
CA ARG A 96 8.33 5.59 0.41
C ARG A 96 7.12 5.99 -0.42
N GLU A 97 7.10 5.61 -1.69
CA GLU A 97 6.07 6.03 -2.61
C GLU A 97 4.67 5.52 -2.22
N CYS A 98 3.68 6.41 -2.32
CA CYS A 98 2.28 6.04 -2.13
C CYS A 98 1.84 5.01 -3.18
N ILE A 99 1.20 3.92 -2.75
CA ILE A 99 0.68 2.86 -3.62
C ILE A 99 -0.75 3.13 -4.13
N GLY A 100 -1.36 4.25 -3.74
CA GLY A 100 -2.70 4.62 -4.18
C GLY A 100 -3.82 3.67 -3.74
N CYS A 101 -3.64 2.96 -2.62
CA CYS A 101 -4.61 2.00 -2.10
C CYS A 101 -5.83 2.64 -1.44
N ASN A 102 -5.82 3.93 -1.16
CA ASN A 102 -6.89 4.69 -0.53
C ASN A 102 -7.31 4.26 0.89
N ILE A 103 -6.56 3.42 1.61
CA ILE A 103 -6.89 3.04 2.98
C ILE A 103 -7.03 4.26 3.91
N CYS A 104 -6.19 5.30 3.72
CA CYS A 104 -6.28 6.55 4.46
C CYS A 104 -7.58 7.30 4.14
N ARG A 105 -8.06 7.22 2.90
CA ARG A 105 -9.32 7.87 2.50
C ARG A 105 -10.54 7.10 3.02
N ALA A 106 -10.52 5.77 2.96
CA ALA A 106 -11.56 4.93 3.54
C ALA A 106 -11.68 5.20 5.05
N ALA A 107 -10.59 5.19 5.79
CA ALA A 107 -10.57 5.49 7.22
C ALA A 107 -11.17 6.88 7.54
N ASN A 108 -10.88 7.89 6.71
CA ASN A 108 -11.46 9.23 6.89
C ASN A 108 -12.98 9.22 6.68
N ASN A 109 -13.49 8.49 5.68
CA ASN A 109 -14.92 8.38 5.42
C ASN A 109 -15.66 7.68 6.56
N GLU A 110 -15.04 6.66 7.15
CA GLU A 110 -15.59 5.91 8.28
C GLU A 110 -15.39 6.61 9.64
N GLY A 111 -14.73 7.76 9.67
CA GLY A 111 -14.47 8.49 10.91
C GLY A 111 -13.53 7.78 11.88
N VAL A 112 -12.71 6.84 11.40
CA VAL A 112 -11.72 6.12 12.20
C VAL A 112 -10.32 6.73 12.03
N PRO A 113 -9.37 6.45 12.93
CA PRO A 113 -8.02 6.98 12.83
C PRO A 113 -7.36 6.63 11.49
N LEU A 114 -6.80 7.64 10.83
CA LEU A 114 -6.10 7.47 9.55
C LEU A 114 -4.94 6.48 9.68
N ARG A 115 -4.78 5.64 8.66
CA ARG A 115 -3.67 4.69 8.54
C ARG A 115 -3.10 4.75 7.12
N CYS A 116 -1.88 4.31 6.99
CA CYS A 116 -1.22 4.19 5.70
C CYS A 116 -0.57 2.81 5.56
N THR A 117 -0.80 2.14 4.44
CA THR A 117 -0.17 0.83 4.12
C THR A 117 1.34 0.96 4.03
N GLN A 118 1.85 2.10 3.58
CA GLN A 118 3.28 2.34 3.43
C GLN A 118 3.93 2.89 4.70
N ASN A 119 3.27 3.80 5.42
CA ASN A 119 3.82 4.47 6.59
C ASN A 119 3.15 3.97 7.88
N PRO A 120 3.80 3.07 8.65
CA PRO A 120 3.20 2.51 9.86
C PRO A 120 3.08 3.51 11.00
N THR A 121 3.75 4.68 10.93
CA THR A 121 3.69 5.71 11.97
C THR A 121 2.50 6.64 11.80
N MET A 122 1.84 6.61 10.63
CA MET A 122 0.73 7.52 10.32
C MET A 122 -0.39 7.45 11.36
N GLY A 123 -0.67 8.61 11.96
CA GLY A 123 -1.69 8.77 13.01
C GLY A 123 -1.25 8.31 14.40
N GLU A 124 0.01 7.88 14.58
CA GLU A 124 0.56 7.48 15.87
C GLU A 124 1.66 8.44 16.36
N GLU A 125 2.09 9.38 15.55
CA GLU A 125 3.20 10.27 15.84
C GLU A 125 2.95 11.10 17.10
N TRP A 126 1.77 11.69 17.22
CA TRP A 126 1.40 12.55 18.35
C TRP A 126 1.14 11.76 19.63
N ARG A 127 0.62 10.53 19.53
CA ARG A 127 0.21 9.71 20.66
C ARG A 127 1.33 8.84 21.19
N ARG A 128 2.17 8.31 20.31
CA ARG A 128 3.24 7.37 20.65
C ARG A 128 4.64 7.96 20.46
N GLY A 129 4.74 9.18 19.93
CA GLY A 129 6.01 9.78 19.59
C GLY A 129 6.76 9.04 18.48
N TRP A 130 6.07 8.27 17.66
CA TRP A 130 6.70 7.55 16.56
C TRP A 130 7.05 8.49 15.44
N HIS A 131 8.28 8.40 14.97
CA HIS A 131 8.77 9.21 13.87
C HIS A 131 9.17 8.29 12.72
N PRO A 132 8.75 8.55 11.47
CA PRO A 132 8.99 7.64 10.35
C PRO A 132 10.48 7.52 9.96
N GLU A 133 11.30 8.53 10.27
CA GLU A 133 12.72 8.57 9.92
C GLU A 133 13.67 8.53 11.14
N ARG A 134 13.18 8.94 12.33
CA ARG A 134 13.98 8.98 13.56
C ARG A 134 13.51 7.91 14.51
N ILE A 135 14.11 6.74 14.38
CA ILE A 135 13.79 5.59 15.21
C ILE A 135 14.82 5.50 16.33
N ALA A 136 14.35 5.50 17.59
CA ALA A 136 15.23 5.44 18.74
C ALA A 136 16.04 4.13 18.74
N ALA A 137 17.35 4.24 18.95
CA ALA A 137 18.22 3.08 19.08
C ALA A 137 17.80 2.21 20.27
N TYR A 138 17.95 0.91 20.13
CA TYR A 138 17.77 -0.02 21.23
C TYR A 138 19.05 -0.04 22.08
N PRO A 139 18.96 0.06 23.40
CA PRO A 139 20.14 0.30 24.24
C PRO A 139 21.04 -0.92 24.42
N LYS A 140 20.60 -2.10 24.01
CA LYS A 140 21.33 -3.35 24.16
C LYS A 140 21.68 -3.97 22.80
N ARG A 141 22.75 -4.75 22.77
CA ARG A 141 23.08 -5.61 21.64
C ARG A 141 22.36 -6.94 21.81
N GLU A 142 21.20 -7.06 21.20
CA GLU A 142 20.35 -8.25 21.27
C GLU A 142 20.03 -8.72 19.84
N LYS A 143 19.68 -10.01 19.73
CA LYS A 143 19.31 -10.67 18.49
C LYS A 143 17.79 -10.76 18.36
N ALA A 144 17.27 -10.45 17.18
CA ALA A 144 15.88 -10.65 16.85
C ALA A 144 15.73 -11.64 15.69
N LEU A 145 14.82 -12.59 15.86
CA LEU A 145 14.38 -13.49 14.80
C LEU A 145 12.98 -13.09 14.37
N VAL A 146 12.82 -12.81 13.09
CA VAL A 146 11.52 -12.52 12.47
C VAL A 146 11.15 -13.69 11.58
N ILE A 147 9.98 -14.29 11.77
CA ILE A 147 9.50 -15.45 11.03
C ILE A 147 8.34 -15.02 10.12
N GLY A 148 8.57 -15.13 8.81
CA GLY A 148 7.66 -14.71 7.75
C GLY A 148 8.07 -13.39 7.11
N GLY A 149 8.36 -13.45 5.81
CA GLY A 149 8.88 -12.34 4.98
C GLY A 149 7.80 -11.56 4.25
N GLY A 150 6.56 -11.58 4.74
CA GLY A 150 5.48 -10.72 4.26
C GLY A 150 5.66 -9.25 4.67
N PRO A 151 4.72 -8.35 4.32
CA PRO A 151 4.81 -6.91 4.66
C PRO A 151 5.09 -6.63 6.14
N ALA A 152 4.45 -7.38 7.05
CA ALA A 152 4.64 -7.23 8.50
C ALA A 152 6.07 -7.60 8.93
N GLY A 153 6.58 -8.74 8.45
CA GLY A 153 7.94 -9.18 8.78
C GLY A 153 9.01 -8.30 8.19
N LEU A 154 8.83 -7.83 6.96
CA LEU A 154 9.76 -6.89 6.33
C LEU A 154 9.80 -5.55 7.09
N GLU A 155 8.66 -5.02 7.52
CA GLU A 155 8.64 -3.79 8.34
C GLU A 155 9.28 -4.01 9.71
N ALA A 156 9.01 -5.17 10.35
CA ALA A 156 9.61 -5.53 11.63
C ALA A 156 11.15 -5.63 11.51
N ALA A 157 11.65 -6.35 10.51
CA ALA A 157 13.08 -6.48 10.27
C ALA A 157 13.76 -5.13 9.99
N LEU A 158 13.16 -4.30 9.14
CA LEU A 158 13.64 -2.95 8.84
C LEU A 158 13.70 -2.09 10.11
N THR A 159 12.63 -2.09 10.90
CA THR A 159 12.53 -1.25 12.10
C THR A 159 13.50 -1.71 13.18
N LEU A 160 13.60 -3.02 13.44
CA LEU A 160 14.55 -3.57 14.42
C LEU A 160 16.00 -3.34 13.98
N GLY A 161 16.29 -3.51 12.70
CA GLY A 161 17.62 -3.22 12.16
C GLY A 161 18.01 -1.74 12.33
N ARG A 162 17.10 -0.81 12.04
CA ARG A 162 17.31 0.63 12.28
C ARG A 162 17.49 0.97 13.76
N ARG A 163 16.94 0.17 14.65
CA ARG A 163 17.16 0.31 16.09
C ARG A 163 18.50 -0.25 16.56
N GLY A 164 19.24 -0.93 15.68
CA GLY A 164 20.58 -1.46 15.97
C GLY A 164 20.61 -2.90 16.50
N LEU A 165 19.50 -3.64 16.47
CA LEU A 165 19.51 -5.07 16.79
C LEU A 165 20.15 -5.87 15.64
N GLU A 166 20.72 -7.02 15.95
CA GLU A 166 21.08 -8.04 14.96
C GLU A 166 19.81 -8.79 14.56
N VAL A 167 19.42 -8.72 13.28
CA VAL A 167 18.13 -9.27 12.84
C VAL A 167 18.34 -10.38 11.81
N ALA A 168 17.71 -11.52 12.05
CA ALA A 168 17.50 -12.57 11.07
C ALA A 168 16.02 -12.59 10.65
N LEU A 169 15.73 -12.49 9.36
CA LEU A 169 14.39 -12.64 8.79
C LEU A 169 14.34 -13.94 8.00
N ALA A 170 13.61 -14.93 8.50
CA ALA A 170 13.38 -16.22 7.84
C ALA A 170 12.03 -16.21 7.11
N GLU A 171 12.05 -16.62 5.83
CA GLU A 171 10.88 -16.80 4.98
C GLU A 171 10.83 -18.25 4.48
N ALA A 172 9.68 -18.90 4.62
CA ALA A 172 9.49 -20.29 4.19
C ALA A 172 9.50 -20.48 2.67
N GLY A 173 9.01 -19.46 1.94
CA GLY A 173 9.01 -19.45 0.48
C GLY A 173 10.33 -18.95 -0.12
N ASP A 174 10.46 -19.10 -1.43
CA ASP A 174 11.67 -18.72 -2.18
C ASP A 174 11.86 -17.20 -2.29
N GLY A 175 10.83 -16.41 -1.96
CA GLY A 175 10.88 -14.95 -2.10
C GLY A 175 10.11 -14.20 -1.02
N PHE A 176 10.61 -13.03 -0.70
CA PHE A 176 9.96 -12.11 0.24
C PHE A 176 8.77 -11.38 -0.38
N GLY A 177 7.76 -11.08 0.43
CA GLY A 177 6.55 -10.37 0.03
C GLY A 177 5.26 -11.06 0.49
N GLY A 178 5.32 -12.36 0.81
CA GLY A 178 4.19 -13.15 1.28
C GLY A 178 2.99 -13.08 0.33
N ARG A 179 1.81 -12.84 0.86
CA ARG A 179 0.54 -12.71 0.09
C ARG A 179 0.60 -11.67 -1.03
N LEU A 180 1.36 -10.59 -0.84
CA LEU A 180 1.48 -9.49 -1.79
C LEU A 180 1.99 -9.94 -3.16
N LEU A 181 2.84 -10.97 -3.22
CA LEU A 181 3.36 -11.54 -4.47
C LEU A 181 2.23 -12.03 -5.40
N ARG A 182 1.13 -12.49 -4.82
CA ARG A 182 -0.05 -12.98 -5.55
C ARG A 182 -1.07 -11.87 -5.78
N GLU A 183 -1.35 -11.06 -4.77
CA GLU A 183 -2.33 -9.98 -4.83
C GLU A 183 -1.95 -8.88 -5.84
N ALA A 184 -0.67 -8.55 -5.94
CA ALA A 184 -0.17 -7.56 -6.89
C ALA A 184 -0.27 -8.00 -8.37
N THR A 185 -0.55 -9.29 -8.63
CA THR A 185 -0.83 -9.79 -9.99
C THR A 185 -2.26 -9.53 -10.45
N LEU A 186 -3.13 -9.11 -9.56
CA LEU A 186 -4.51 -8.78 -9.89
C LEU A 186 -4.57 -7.46 -10.70
N PRO A 187 -5.61 -7.29 -11.52
CA PRO A 187 -5.79 -6.10 -12.34
C PRO A 187 -5.66 -4.80 -11.53
N GLY A 188 -4.79 -3.91 -11.98
CA GLY A 188 -4.57 -2.59 -11.39
C GLY A 188 -3.85 -2.56 -10.03
N LEU A 189 -3.37 -3.70 -9.51
CA LEU A 189 -2.70 -3.76 -8.19
C LEU A 189 -1.17 -3.87 -8.25
N ALA A 190 -0.55 -3.82 -9.42
CA ALA A 190 0.91 -3.97 -9.57
C ALA A 190 1.73 -2.98 -8.73
N THR A 191 1.24 -1.75 -8.51
CA THR A 191 1.89 -0.75 -7.68
C THR A 191 2.01 -1.16 -6.20
N TRP A 192 1.26 -2.17 -5.76
CA TRP A 192 1.33 -2.68 -4.38
C TRP A 192 2.67 -3.36 -4.09
N MET A 193 3.37 -3.84 -5.13
CA MET A 193 4.72 -4.40 -4.96
C MET A 193 5.70 -3.41 -4.33
N ARG A 194 5.47 -2.09 -4.45
CA ARG A 194 6.27 -1.07 -3.76
C ARG A 194 6.32 -1.24 -2.24
N VAL A 195 5.33 -1.90 -1.63
CA VAL A 195 5.32 -2.23 -0.20
C VAL A 195 6.50 -3.14 0.15
N ARG A 196 6.77 -4.15 -0.70
CA ARG A 196 7.90 -5.06 -0.56
C ARG A 196 9.20 -4.40 -1.00
N ASP A 197 9.19 -3.84 -2.21
CA ASP A 197 10.41 -3.42 -2.91
C ASP A 197 11.15 -2.32 -2.14
N TRP A 198 10.41 -1.33 -1.63
CA TRP A 198 11.01 -0.29 -0.81
C TRP A 198 11.61 -0.86 0.48
N ARG A 199 10.93 -1.79 1.15
CA ARG A 199 11.44 -2.39 2.40
C ARG A 199 12.69 -3.22 2.16
N LEU A 200 12.71 -4.04 1.12
CA LEU A 200 13.90 -4.80 0.74
C LEU A 200 15.08 -3.88 0.38
N HIS A 201 14.83 -2.81 -0.38
CA HIS A 201 15.83 -1.82 -0.70
C HIS A 201 16.42 -1.17 0.58
N MET A 202 15.57 -0.76 1.50
CA MET A 202 16.02 -0.14 2.76
C MET A 202 16.71 -1.13 3.70
N ILE A 203 16.28 -2.39 3.74
CA ILE A 203 16.97 -3.47 4.48
C ILE A 203 18.35 -3.71 3.90
N GLY A 204 18.50 -3.71 2.58
CA GLY A 204 19.78 -3.87 1.90
C GLY A 204 20.85 -2.83 2.29
N LYS A 205 20.43 -1.69 2.86
CA LYS A 205 21.34 -0.65 3.41
C LYS A 205 21.78 -0.94 4.86
N LEU A 206 21.24 -1.99 5.50
CA LEU A 206 21.46 -2.31 6.91
C LEU A 206 22.35 -3.56 7.05
N PRO A 207 23.63 -3.43 7.45
CA PRO A 207 24.55 -4.56 7.54
C PRO A 207 24.20 -5.54 8.69
N ASN A 208 23.37 -5.12 9.64
CA ASN A 208 22.92 -5.89 10.80
C ASN A 208 21.60 -6.63 10.55
N VAL A 209 21.08 -6.67 9.31
CA VAL A 209 19.88 -7.43 8.96
C VAL A 209 20.24 -8.48 7.91
N GLN A 210 19.94 -9.73 8.20
CA GLN A 210 20.16 -10.87 7.30
C GLN A 210 18.84 -11.46 6.85
N LEU A 211 18.74 -11.77 5.56
CA LEU A 211 17.55 -12.32 4.92
C LEU A 211 17.77 -13.77 4.52
N PHE A 212 16.89 -14.66 4.96
CA PHE A 212 16.96 -16.11 4.71
C PHE A 212 15.69 -16.56 3.96
N PRO A 213 15.69 -16.56 2.61
CA PRO A 213 14.63 -17.19 1.84
C PRO A 213 14.70 -18.71 1.91
N ALA A 214 13.64 -19.42 1.51
CA ALA A 214 13.53 -20.88 1.53
C ALA A 214 13.96 -21.51 2.88
N SER A 215 13.64 -20.83 3.98
CA SER A 215 14.04 -21.20 5.33
C SER A 215 12.83 -21.35 6.25
N PRO A 216 12.03 -22.43 6.06
CA PRO A 216 10.92 -22.71 6.96
C PRO A 216 11.46 -23.03 8.37
N MET A 217 10.83 -22.48 9.40
CA MET A 217 11.22 -22.69 10.79
C MET A 217 10.06 -23.26 11.60
N GLY A 218 10.34 -24.39 12.26
CA GLY A 218 9.47 -24.95 13.28
C GLY A 218 9.82 -24.47 14.69
N ALA A 219 9.05 -24.87 15.69
CA ALA A 219 9.27 -24.45 17.07
C ALA A 219 10.66 -24.85 17.63
N ALA A 220 11.17 -26.02 17.22
CA ALA A 220 12.50 -26.50 17.62
C ALA A 220 13.60 -25.61 17.04
N ASP A 221 13.51 -25.24 15.74
CA ASP A 221 14.49 -24.39 15.06
C ASP A 221 14.55 -23.02 15.71
N VAL A 222 13.36 -22.46 16.07
CA VAL A 222 13.24 -21.16 16.76
C VAL A 222 13.91 -21.20 18.12
N ALA A 223 13.71 -22.28 18.89
CA ALA A 223 14.33 -22.44 20.20
C ALA A 223 15.85 -22.61 20.08
N GLU A 224 16.33 -23.38 19.11
CA GLU A 224 17.76 -23.60 18.84
C GLU A 224 18.46 -22.32 18.37
N PHE A 225 17.78 -21.47 17.60
CA PHE A 225 18.35 -20.21 17.09
C PHE A 225 18.79 -19.27 18.23
N GLY A 226 18.11 -19.32 19.38
CA GLY A 226 18.52 -18.61 20.58
C GLY A 226 18.48 -17.08 20.44
N ALA A 227 17.46 -16.53 19.77
CA ALA A 227 17.22 -15.10 19.69
C ALA A 227 16.67 -14.57 21.01
N ASP A 228 17.06 -13.34 21.40
CA ASP A 228 16.49 -12.62 22.54
C ASP A 228 15.03 -12.22 22.30
N HIS A 229 14.68 -11.97 21.02
CA HIS A 229 13.33 -11.60 20.59
C HIS A 229 12.89 -12.44 19.41
N VAL A 230 11.67 -12.97 19.44
CA VAL A 230 11.04 -13.69 18.33
C VAL A 230 9.76 -12.97 17.93
N LEU A 231 9.65 -12.65 16.63
CA LEU A 231 8.48 -12.01 16.05
C LEU A 231 7.85 -12.96 15.02
N LEU A 232 6.60 -13.34 15.25
CA LEU A 232 5.83 -14.16 14.32
C LEU A 232 5.04 -13.27 13.36
N ALA A 233 5.38 -13.33 12.08
CA ALA A 233 4.76 -12.58 10.99
C ALA A 233 4.31 -13.52 9.87
N THR A 234 3.79 -14.69 10.24
CA THR A 234 3.47 -15.82 9.34
C THR A 234 2.21 -15.59 8.48
N GLY A 235 1.58 -14.42 8.59
CA GLY A 235 0.46 -14.03 7.76
C GLY A 235 -0.90 -14.54 8.26
N SER A 236 -1.86 -14.55 7.35
CA SER A 236 -3.24 -14.95 7.60
C SER A 236 -3.82 -15.63 6.35
N HIS A 237 -4.95 -16.29 6.51
CA HIS A 237 -5.72 -16.90 5.43
C HIS A 237 -7.11 -16.28 5.34
N TRP A 238 -7.66 -16.26 4.15
CA TRP A 238 -9.04 -15.87 3.95
C TRP A 238 -9.97 -16.86 4.64
N ARG A 239 -10.98 -16.34 5.31
CA ARG A 239 -12.00 -17.15 5.99
C ARG A 239 -12.93 -17.81 4.96
N ARG A 240 -13.39 -19.01 5.27
CA ARG A 240 -14.31 -19.79 4.43
C ARG A 240 -15.70 -19.95 5.07
N ASP A 241 -15.85 -19.47 6.28
CA ASP A 241 -17.05 -19.61 7.10
C ASP A 241 -18.06 -18.46 6.92
N GLY A 242 -17.86 -17.63 5.88
CA GLY A 242 -18.77 -16.53 5.55
C GLY A 242 -18.76 -15.34 6.52
N VAL A 243 -17.99 -15.38 7.60
CA VAL A 243 -17.91 -14.25 8.53
C VAL A 243 -17.18 -13.08 7.85
N GLY A 244 -17.84 -11.93 7.78
CA GLY A 244 -17.35 -10.71 7.17
C GLY A 244 -17.80 -9.47 7.94
N VAL A 245 -17.96 -8.35 7.25
CA VAL A 245 -18.37 -7.07 7.86
C VAL A 245 -19.85 -7.10 8.27
N THR A 246 -20.71 -7.68 7.44
CA THR A 246 -22.15 -7.73 7.67
C THR A 246 -22.61 -9.08 8.23
N ALA A 247 -21.94 -10.17 7.86
CA ALA A 247 -22.25 -11.52 8.33
C ALA A 247 -21.37 -11.85 9.55
N ILE A 248 -21.97 -11.79 10.76
CA ILE A 248 -21.23 -11.98 12.02
C ILE A 248 -21.29 -13.41 12.56
N ARG A 249 -22.07 -14.30 11.95
CA ARG A 249 -22.20 -15.70 12.38
C ARG A 249 -21.56 -16.61 11.36
N PRO A 250 -20.74 -17.58 11.80
CA PRO A 250 -20.20 -18.58 10.90
C PRO A 250 -21.32 -19.42 10.27
N GLU A 251 -21.21 -19.62 8.96
CA GLU A 251 -22.04 -20.54 8.20
C GLU A 251 -21.13 -21.45 7.37
N GLU A 252 -21.56 -22.68 7.13
CA GLU A 252 -20.78 -23.61 6.32
C GLU A 252 -21.07 -23.40 4.84
N PHE A 253 -20.06 -22.98 4.10
CA PHE A 253 -20.08 -22.89 2.62
C PHE A 253 -19.05 -23.84 2.02
N PRO A 254 -19.23 -25.17 2.07
CA PRO A 254 -18.20 -26.13 1.69
C PRO A 254 -17.76 -26.01 0.23
N ALA A 255 -18.63 -25.51 -0.65
CA ALA A 255 -18.33 -25.29 -2.06
C ALA A 255 -17.69 -23.90 -2.36
N ALA A 256 -17.62 -23.01 -1.37
CA ALA A 256 -17.06 -21.68 -1.58
C ALA A 256 -15.54 -21.74 -1.69
N LEU A 257 -15.00 -21.04 -2.70
CA LEU A 257 -13.58 -20.79 -2.85
C LEU A 257 -13.23 -19.47 -2.21
N THR A 258 -12.08 -19.41 -1.57
CA THR A 258 -11.49 -18.19 -1.08
C THR A 258 -10.52 -17.60 -2.12
N PRO A 259 -10.11 -16.33 -1.99
CA PRO A 259 -9.03 -15.79 -2.80
C PRO A 259 -7.76 -16.65 -2.76
N ASP A 260 -7.43 -17.26 -1.61
CA ASP A 260 -6.26 -18.13 -1.48
C ASP A 260 -6.38 -19.38 -2.36
N ASP A 261 -7.57 -19.99 -2.48
CA ASP A 261 -7.79 -21.14 -3.35
C ASP A 261 -7.61 -20.75 -4.83
N VAL A 262 -8.14 -19.61 -5.24
CA VAL A 262 -8.00 -19.11 -6.62
C VAL A 262 -6.53 -18.86 -6.95
N PHE A 263 -5.76 -18.29 -6.03
CA PHE A 263 -4.31 -18.11 -6.20
C PHE A 263 -3.54 -19.42 -6.20
N ALA A 264 -4.02 -20.42 -5.49
CA ALA A 264 -3.44 -21.78 -5.50
C ALA A 264 -3.80 -22.57 -6.77
N GLY A 265 -4.59 -21.99 -7.69
CA GLY A 265 -4.96 -22.62 -8.94
C GLY A 265 -6.20 -23.52 -8.88
N ALA A 266 -7.07 -23.30 -7.91
CA ALA A 266 -8.34 -24.01 -7.86
C ALA A 266 -9.11 -23.86 -9.18
N ARG A 267 -9.64 -24.98 -9.68
CA ARG A 267 -10.38 -24.99 -10.93
C ARG A 267 -11.75 -24.31 -10.73
N VAL A 268 -11.95 -23.22 -11.43
CA VAL A 268 -13.22 -22.52 -11.51
C VAL A 268 -13.95 -22.98 -12.77
N THR A 269 -15.22 -23.37 -12.65
CA THR A 269 -16.02 -23.88 -13.77
C THR A 269 -17.42 -23.28 -13.75
N GLY A 270 -17.97 -22.99 -14.94
CA GLY A 270 -19.31 -22.43 -15.12
C GLY A 270 -19.39 -20.95 -14.71
N PRO A 271 -20.61 -20.44 -14.55
CA PRO A 271 -20.86 -19.12 -14.00
C PRO A 271 -20.32 -19.01 -12.56
N VAL A 272 -19.74 -17.85 -12.23
CA VAL A 272 -19.09 -17.59 -10.95
C VAL A 272 -19.82 -16.47 -10.21
N VAL A 273 -20.17 -16.72 -8.96
CA VAL A 273 -20.63 -15.68 -8.06
C VAL A 273 -19.45 -15.23 -7.19
N VAL A 274 -19.08 -13.95 -7.29
CA VAL A 274 -18.11 -13.32 -6.39
C VAL A 274 -18.89 -12.54 -5.35
N TYR A 275 -18.88 -13.04 -4.11
CA TYR A 275 -19.54 -12.39 -2.97
C TYR A 275 -18.55 -11.49 -2.25
N ASP A 276 -18.85 -10.20 -2.14
CA ASP A 276 -18.06 -9.19 -1.48
C ASP A 276 -18.72 -8.65 -0.21
N ASP A 277 -18.15 -8.98 0.92
CA ASP A 277 -18.49 -8.42 2.25
C ASP A 277 -17.29 -7.68 2.88
N GLU A 278 -16.16 -7.53 2.14
CA GLU A 278 -15.00 -6.75 2.57
C GLU A 278 -15.14 -5.28 2.15
N HIS A 279 -15.80 -5.02 1.02
CA HIS A 279 -16.01 -3.71 0.41
C HIS A 279 -14.69 -2.97 0.09
N TYR A 280 -13.64 -3.71 -0.29
CA TYR A 280 -12.35 -3.14 -0.63
C TYR A 280 -11.90 -3.62 -2.03
N PHE A 281 -10.64 -3.99 -2.23
CA PHE A 281 -10.15 -4.29 -3.59
C PHE A 281 -10.24 -5.75 -4.00
N MET A 282 -10.25 -6.70 -3.07
CA MET A 282 -10.03 -8.11 -3.39
C MET A 282 -11.11 -8.69 -4.28
N ALA A 283 -12.37 -8.57 -3.89
CA ALA A 283 -13.49 -9.15 -4.62
C ALA A 283 -13.60 -8.56 -6.03
N GLY A 284 -13.58 -7.24 -6.17
CA GLY A 284 -13.63 -6.57 -7.48
C GLY A 284 -12.45 -6.92 -8.39
N ALA A 285 -11.24 -7.03 -7.85
CA ALA A 285 -10.07 -7.39 -8.64
C ALA A 285 -10.07 -8.86 -9.08
N LEU A 286 -10.60 -9.77 -8.24
CA LEU A 286 -10.81 -11.17 -8.60
C LEU A 286 -11.91 -11.33 -9.66
N ALA A 287 -13.03 -10.61 -9.50
CA ALA A 287 -14.11 -10.63 -10.48
C ALA A 287 -13.60 -10.20 -11.87
N GLU A 288 -12.82 -9.11 -11.94
CA GLU A 288 -12.21 -8.66 -13.19
C GLU A 288 -11.24 -9.69 -13.78
N ARG A 289 -10.40 -10.31 -12.94
CA ARG A 289 -9.48 -11.38 -13.38
C ARG A 289 -10.25 -12.57 -13.96
N LEU A 290 -11.30 -13.04 -13.27
CA LEU A 290 -12.09 -14.18 -13.70
C LEU A 290 -12.85 -13.86 -15.01
N ALA A 291 -13.41 -12.67 -15.12
CA ALA A 291 -14.05 -12.22 -16.36
C ALA A 291 -13.04 -12.16 -17.54
N ALA A 292 -11.84 -11.66 -17.30
CA ALA A 292 -10.76 -11.65 -18.29
C ALA A 292 -10.30 -13.08 -18.70
N GLN A 293 -10.52 -14.07 -17.86
CA GLN A 293 -10.28 -15.49 -18.14
C GLN A 293 -11.45 -16.16 -18.91
N GLY A 294 -12.52 -15.42 -19.19
CA GLY A 294 -13.67 -15.90 -19.96
C GLY A 294 -14.80 -16.49 -19.12
N HIS A 295 -14.79 -16.34 -17.81
CA HIS A 295 -15.91 -16.76 -16.96
C HIS A 295 -17.05 -15.75 -17.01
N GLU A 296 -18.28 -16.24 -16.98
CA GLU A 296 -19.45 -15.42 -16.63
C GLU A 296 -19.39 -15.11 -15.13
N VAL A 297 -19.33 -13.83 -14.76
CA VAL A 297 -19.14 -13.42 -13.36
C VAL A 297 -20.32 -12.59 -12.89
N HIS A 298 -20.93 -13.03 -11.79
CA HIS A 298 -21.94 -12.30 -11.04
C HIS A 298 -21.29 -11.69 -9.79
N TYR A 299 -21.19 -10.37 -9.74
CA TYR A 299 -20.65 -9.66 -8.58
C TYR A 299 -21.79 -9.32 -7.62
N VAL A 300 -21.71 -9.81 -6.40
CA VAL A 300 -22.71 -9.63 -5.35
C VAL A 300 -22.08 -8.97 -4.14
N THR A 301 -22.64 -7.85 -3.70
CA THR A 301 -22.12 -7.10 -2.55
C THR A 301 -23.28 -6.65 -1.66
N THR A 302 -23.00 -6.49 -0.37
CA THR A 302 -23.90 -5.87 0.61
C THR A 302 -23.82 -4.35 0.60
N ALA A 303 -22.83 -3.76 -0.11
CA ALA A 303 -22.75 -2.33 -0.31
C ALA A 303 -23.86 -1.81 -1.22
N ALA A 304 -24.32 -0.57 -0.98
CA ALA A 304 -25.38 0.06 -1.77
C ALA A 304 -25.00 0.29 -3.25
N VAL A 305 -23.71 0.37 -3.53
CA VAL A 305 -23.11 0.51 -4.87
C VAL A 305 -21.82 -0.32 -4.93
N ALA A 306 -21.56 -0.92 -6.08
CA ALA A 306 -20.35 -1.70 -6.33
C ALA A 306 -19.25 -0.85 -7.00
#